data_bdd36db4a115969ef6c5405136cb6add
#
_entry.id   bdd36db4a115969ef6c5405136cb6add
#
_cell.length_a   1.000
_cell.length_b   1.000
_cell.length_c   1.000
_cell.angle_alpha   90.00
_cell.angle_beta   90.00
_cell.angle_gamma   90.00
#
_symmetry.space_group_name_H-M   'P 1'
#
loop_
_entity.id
_entity.type
_entity.pdbx_description
1 polymer ?
#
loop_
_entity_poly.entity_id
_entity_poly.type
_entity_poly.pdbx_seq_one_letter_code
_entity_poly.pdbx_strand_id
1 'polypeptide(L)'
;MKNILIIASKEIQEGLRNRWVLATTLLLAALALSMTFLGSAPTGSSVAASRLDVVIVSLSSLTIFLIPLIALLISHDAIVGEMERGTMLLLLSYPISRIQLVLGKFIGQLAILAFATLFGYGVAAVALIVTGSGVDAGSWLSLLKLIVSSVLLGAVFIAIGFLASTLVRERSTAAGIAIGVWLFFVLIYDAALLALLVFDQGRIVGGGILNSLLLLNPADSYRLLNFGLGQAGSLTGMGGIAGNATLSAPALTLALGLWVMLPLSLSMLVFSRKEL
;
A
#
# COMPACT_ATOMS: atom_id res chain seq x y z
N MET A 1 -8.98 1.96 25.37
CA MET A 1 -7.92 1.20 24.68
C MET A 1 -8.22 -0.31 24.61
N LYS A 2 -8.70 -0.96 25.68
CA LYS A 2 -9.02 -2.41 25.66
C LYS A 2 -10.00 -2.81 24.54
N ASN A 3 -11.05 -2.05 24.32
CA ASN A 3 -12.06 -2.37 23.29
C ASN A 3 -11.49 -2.37 21.86
N ILE A 4 -10.59 -1.43 21.54
CA ILE A 4 -9.93 -1.36 20.22
C ILE A 4 -9.10 -2.63 19.97
N LEU A 5 -8.33 -3.07 20.98
CA LEU A 5 -7.50 -4.28 20.87
C LEU A 5 -8.35 -5.56 20.74
N ILE A 6 -9.50 -5.62 21.44
CA ILE A 6 -10.42 -6.76 21.33
C ILE A 6 -11.00 -6.83 19.91
N ILE A 7 -11.42 -5.69 19.35
CA ILE A 7 -11.95 -5.63 17.98
C ILE A 7 -10.86 -6.00 16.98
N ALA A 8 -9.65 -5.44 17.13
CA ALA A 8 -8.52 -5.75 16.26
C ALA A 8 -8.15 -7.25 16.31
N SER A 9 -8.12 -7.85 17.51
CA SER A 9 -7.86 -9.28 17.67
C SER A 9 -8.93 -10.16 17.00
N LYS A 10 -10.21 -9.76 17.10
CA LYS A 10 -11.30 -10.43 16.40
C LYS A 10 -11.10 -10.35 14.87
N GLU A 11 -10.84 -9.16 14.34
CA GLU A 11 -10.58 -8.98 12.90
C GLU A 11 -9.40 -9.83 12.42
N ILE A 12 -8.31 -9.89 13.19
CA ILE A 12 -7.13 -10.71 12.85
C ILE A 12 -7.51 -12.20 12.81
N GLN A 13 -8.25 -12.68 13.82
CA GLN A 13 -8.68 -14.09 13.87
C GLN A 13 -9.62 -14.45 12.71
N GLU A 14 -10.56 -13.57 12.38
CA GLU A 14 -11.46 -13.74 11.24
C GLU A 14 -10.70 -13.69 9.91
N GLY A 15 -9.77 -12.74 9.78
CA GLY A 15 -8.92 -12.57 8.60
C GLY A 15 -8.02 -13.78 8.34
N LEU A 16 -7.32 -14.28 9.37
CA LEU A 16 -6.45 -15.45 9.22
C LEU A 16 -7.22 -16.75 8.86
N ARG A 17 -8.51 -16.82 9.19
CA ARG A 17 -9.40 -17.92 8.79
C ARG A 17 -10.04 -17.70 7.43
N ASN A 18 -9.91 -16.50 6.87
CA ASN A 18 -10.49 -16.17 5.58
C ASN A 18 -9.61 -16.71 4.44
N ARG A 19 -10.20 -17.54 3.59
CA ARG A 19 -9.51 -18.14 2.41
C ARG A 19 -8.97 -17.08 1.46
N TRP A 20 -9.59 -15.91 1.39
CA TRP A 20 -9.11 -14.79 0.57
C TRP A 20 -7.78 -14.22 1.09
N VAL A 21 -7.64 -14.06 2.40
CA VAL A 21 -6.39 -13.59 3.01
C VAL A 21 -5.27 -14.60 2.78
N LEU A 22 -5.55 -15.90 2.92
CA LEU A 22 -4.58 -16.95 2.60
C LEU A 22 -4.20 -16.91 1.12
N ALA A 23 -5.18 -16.81 0.21
CA ALA A 23 -4.93 -16.74 -1.23
C ALA A 23 -4.08 -15.52 -1.61
N THR A 24 -4.37 -14.34 -1.08
CA THR A 24 -3.59 -13.12 -1.34
C THR A 24 -2.19 -13.18 -0.74
N THR A 25 -2.02 -13.76 0.44
CA THR A 25 -0.70 -13.98 1.07
C THR A 25 0.15 -14.94 0.24
N LEU A 26 -0.43 -16.05 -0.21
CA LEU A 26 0.26 -17.02 -1.07
C LEU A 26 0.56 -16.42 -2.45
N LEU A 27 -0.34 -15.62 -3.01
CA LEU A 27 -0.11 -14.90 -4.25
C LEU A 27 1.08 -13.94 -4.13
N LEU A 28 1.12 -13.13 -3.07
CA LEU A 28 2.25 -12.24 -2.80
C LEU A 28 3.56 -13.02 -2.66
N ALA A 29 3.56 -14.13 -1.91
CA ALA A 29 4.74 -14.96 -1.73
C ALA A 29 5.20 -15.60 -3.05
N ALA A 30 4.26 -16.14 -3.85
CA ALA A 30 4.57 -16.74 -5.14
C ALA A 30 5.14 -15.72 -6.14
N LEU A 31 4.54 -14.53 -6.21
CA LEU A 31 5.02 -13.45 -7.07
C LEU A 31 6.36 -12.90 -6.57
N ALA A 32 6.55 -12.74 -5.27
CA ALA A 32 7.84 -12.33 -4.70
C ALA A 32 8.94 -13.36 -5.00
N LEU A 33 8.65 -14.65 -4.87
CA LEU A 33 9.58 -15.72 -5.27
C LEU A 33 9.87 -15.69 -6.76
N SER A 34 8.84 -15.58 -7.61
CA SER A 34 9.04 -15.53 -9.06
C SER A 34 9.93 -14.36 -9.48
N MET A 35 9.73 -13.17 -8.88
CA MET A 35 10.59 -12.01 -9.13
C MET A 35 12.02 -12.23 -8.62
N THR A 36 12.19 -12.95 -7.51
CA THR A 36 13.51 -13.28 -6.97
C THR A 36 14.30 -14.20 -7.92
N PHE A 37 13.64 -15.19 -8.52
CA PHE A 37 14.29 -16.13 -9.41
C PHE A 37 14.41 -15.61 -10.86
N LEU A 38 13.39 -14.96 -11.40
CA LEU A 38 13.38 -14.40 -12.76
C LEU A 38 14.19 -13.11 -12.86
N GLY A 39 14.16 -12.25 -11.85
CA GLY A 39 14.97 -11.01 -11.79
C GLY A 39 16.47 -11.28 -11.69
N SER A 40 16.87 -12.49 -11.33
CA SER A 40 18.28 -12.92 -11.30
C SER A 40 18.80 -13.44 -12.64
N ALA A 41 17.98 -13.49 -13.70
CA ALA A 41 18.44 -13.87 -15.05
C ALA A 41 19.50 -12.86 -15.53
N PRO A 42 20.65 -13.32 -16.09
CA PRO A 42 21.70 -12.43 -16.54
C PRO A 42 21.22 -11.65 -17.77
N THR A 43 20.64 -10.49 -17.55
CA THR A 43 20.50 -9.48 -18.58
C THR A 43 21.89 -8.94 -18.81
N GLY A 44 22.48 -9.19 -19.97
CA GLY A 44 23.88 -8.91 -20.32
C GLY A 44 24.31 -7.44 -20.31
N SER A 45 23.82 -6.66 -19.38
CA SER A 45 24.22 -5.28 -19.13
C SER A 45 25.17 -5.22 -17.95
N SER A 46 26.32 -4.61 -18.16
CA SER A 46 27.40 -4.29 -17.23
C SER A 46 27.01 -3.28 -16.13
N VAL A 47 25.80 -3.36 -15.60
CA VAL A 47 25.38 -2.53 -14.46
C VAL A 47 25.83 -3.25 -13.19
N ALA A 48 26.70 -2.59 -12.40
CA ALA A 48 27.21 -3.07 -11.12
C ALA A 48 26.13 -3.09 -10.00
N ALA A 49 24.86 -3.43 -10.36
CA ALA A 49 23.77 -3.59 -9.42
C ALA A 49 23.86 -4.97 -8.79
N SER A 50 23.76 -5.04 -7.47
CA SER A 50 23.68 -6.32 -6.77
C SER A 50 22.39 -7.05 -7.16
N ARG A 51 22.40 -8.40 -7.10
CA ARG A 51 21.17 -9.21 -7.31
C ARG A 51 20.00 -8.72 -6.43
N LEU A 52 20.32 -8.27 -5.24
CA LEU A 52 19.37 -7.74 -4.28
C LEU A 52 18.74 -6.44 -4.71
N ASP A 53 19.50 -5.52 -5.30
CA ASP A 53 18.95 -4.25 -5.78
C ASP A 53 17.92 -4.49 -6.88
N VAL A 54 18.17 -5.43 -7.79
CA VAL A 54 17.21 -5.83 -8.82
C VAL A 54 15.95 -6.43 -8.22
N VAL A 55 16.10 -7.30 -7.22
CA VAL A 55 14.94 -7.91 -6.52
C VAL A 55 14.13 -6.86 -5.77
N ILE A 56 14.78 -5.93 -5.06
CA ILE A 56 14.11 -4.85 -4.33
C ILE A 56 13.33 -3.95 -5.30
N VAL A 57 13.91 -3.60 -6.44
CA VAL A 57 13.23 -2.81 -7.49
C VAL A 57 12.01 -3.56 -8.04
N SER A 58 12.18 -4.84 -8.33
CA SER A 58 11.09 -5.68 -8.85
C SER A 58 9.97 -5.84 -7.82
N LEU A 59 10.30 -6.11 -6.55
CA LEU A 59 9.32 -6.20 -5.46
C LEU A 59 8.62 -4.86 -5.22
N SER A 60 9.36 -3.75 -5.24
CA SER A 60 8.76 -2.41 -5.09
C SER A 60 7.78 -2.11 -6.22
N SER A 61 8.11 -2.46 -7.46
CA SER A 61 7.22 -2.28 -8.62
C SER A 61 5.97 -3.13 -8.49
N LEU A 62 6.11 -4.39 -8.06
CA LEU A 62 4.97 -5.28 -7.82
C LEU A 62 4.07 -4.74 -6.70
N THR A 63 4.68 -4.18 -5.63
CA THR A 63 3.98 -3.61 -4.48
C THR A 63 3.01 -2.51 -4.88
N ILE A 64 3.40 -1.62 -5.78
CA ILE A 64 2.58 -0.48 -6.22
C ILE A 64 1.24 -0.95 -6.79
N PHE A 65 1.21 -2.10 -7.45
CA PHE A 65 -0.03 -2.66 -8.02
C PHE A 65 -0.81 -3.50 -7.01
N LEU A 66 -0.12 -4.41 -6.31
CA LEU A 66 -0.80 -5.44 -5.52
C LEU A 66 -1.23 -4.95 -4.13
N ILE A 67 -0.37 -4.24 -3.42
CA ILE A 67 -0.70 -3.81 -2.05
C ILE A 67 -1.93 -2.88 -2.01
N PRO A 68 -2.06 -1.85 -2.87
CA PRO A 68 -3.27 -1.05 -2.94
C PRO A 68 -4.53 -1.86 -3.27
N LEU A 69 -4.42 -2.79 -4.22
CA LEU A 69 -5.56 -3.64 -4.60
C LEU A 69 -6.00 -4.54 -3.44
N ILE A 70 -5.06 -5.23 -2.81
CA ILE A 70 -5.35 -6.10 -1.66
C ILE A 70 -5.93 -5.29 -0.49
N ALA A 71 -5.34 -4.14 -0.19
CA ALA A 71 -5.77 -3.25 0.88
C ALA A 71 -7.22 -2.79 0.67
N LEU A 72 -7.57 -2.36 -0.53
CA LEU A 72 -8.93 -1.96 -0.89
C LEU A 72 -9.90 -3.13 -0.88
N LEU A 73 -9.49 -4.32 -1.36
CA LEU A 73 -10.32 -5.51 -1.35
C LEU A 73 -10.62 -6.05 0.07
N ILE A 74 -9.72 -5.84 1.01
CA ILE A 74 -9.95 -6.21 2.42
C ILE A 74 -10.85 -5.17 3.11
N SER A 75 -10.74 -3.89 2.75
CA SER A 75 -11.33 -2.79 3.52
C SER A 75 -12.65 -2.26 2.98
N HIS A 76 -12.98 -2.48 1.69
CA HIS A 76 -14.18 -1.90 1.07
C HIS A 76 -15.50 -2.29 1.73
N ASP A 77 -15.59 -3.46 2.34
CA ASP A 77 -16.81 -3.94 3.00
C ASP A 77 -16.78 -3.84 4.53
N ALA A 78 -15.73 -3.25 5.10
CA ALA A 78 -15.47 -3.23 6.54
C ALA A 78 -16.63 -2.63 7.38
N ILE A 79 -17.31 -1.62 6.87
CA ILE A 79 -18.45 -0.95 7.52
C ILE A 79 -19.76 -1.30 6.81
N VAL A 80 -19.82 -1.13 5.49
CA VAL A 80 -21.04 -1.38 4.72
C VAL A 80 -21.47 -2.85 4.80
N GLY A 81 -20.53 -3.79 4.86
CA GLY A 81 -20.83 -5.20 4.98
C GLY A 81 -21.50 -5.57 6.31
N GLU A 82 -21.14 -4.92 7.42
CA GLU A 82 -21.82 -5.09 8.71
C GLU A 82 -23.20 -4.45 8.71
N MET A 83 -23.35 -3.32 8.00
CA MET A 83 -24.64 -2.64 7.87
C MET A 83 -25.63 -3.47 7.05
N GLU A 84 -25.22 -3.99 5.88
CA GLU A 84 -26.08 -4.83 5.04
C GLU A 84 -26.52 -6.13 5.74
N ARG A 85 -25.64 -6.75 6.52
CA ARG A 85 -25.95 -7.95 7.30
C ARG A 85 -26.80 -7.68 8.55
N GLY A 86 -27.03 -6.42 8.91
CA GLY A 86 -27.71 -6.02 10.13
C GLY A 86 -26.92 -6.29 11.42
N THR A 87 -25.67 -6.75 11.31
CA THR A 87 -24.79 -7.06 12.45
C THR A 87 -24.23 -5.81 13.12
N MET A 88 -24.29 -4.65 12.45
CA MET A 88 -23.84 -3.38 13.01
C MET A 88 -24.57 -2.99 14.28
N LEU A 89 -25.90 -3.21 14.35
CA LEU A 89 -26.70 -2.93 15.54
C LEU A 89 -26.30 -3.81 16.74
N LEU A 90 -25.96 -5.08 16.47
CA LEU A 90 -25.46 -5.99 17.50
C LEU A 90 -24.08 -5.53 18.03
N LEU A 91 -23.19 -5.08 17.16
CA LEU A 91 -21.88 -4.57 17.57
C LEU A 91 -22.01 -3.31 18.42
N LEU A 92 -22.93 -2.41 18.09
CA LEU A 92 -23.16 -1.17 18.82
C LEU A 92 -24.06 -1.34 20.08
N SER A 93 -24.66 -2.50 20.33
CA SER A 93 -25.32 -2.81 21.60
C SER A 93 -24.34 -3.03 22.75
N TYR A 94 -23.06 -3.33 22.44
CA TYR A 94 -21.97 -3.33 23.42
C TYR A 94 -21.51 -1.89 23.73
N PRO A 95 -20.91 -1.64 24.89
CA PRO A 95 -20.42 -0.32 25.28
C PRO A 95 -19.14 0.05 24.49
N ILE A 96 -19.26 0.17 23.18
CA ILE A 96 -18.18 0.46 22.23
C ILE A 96 -18.58 1.70 21.44
N SER A 97 -17.67 2.70 21.37
CA SER A 97 -17.92 3.87 20.54
C SER A 97 -17.68 3.55 19.05
N ARG A 98 -18.38 4.27 18.17
CA ARG A 98 -18.22 4.14 16.70
C ARG A 98 -16.77 4.36 16.25
N ILE A 99 -16.06 5.29 16.90
CA ILE A 99 -14.63 5.56 16.65
C ILE A 99 -13.77 4.35 17.04
N GLN A 100 -14.06 3.73 18.20
CA GLN A 100 -13.33 2.53 18.64
C GLN A 100 -13.55 1.35 17.68
N LEU A 101 -14.74 1.24 17.10
CA LEU A 101 -15.04 0.22 16.10
C LEU A 101 -14.22 0.41 14.84
N VAL A 102 -14.22 1.62 14.26
CA VAL A 102 -13.44 1.93 13.05
C VAL A 102 -11.95 1.72 13.28
N LEU A 103 -11.41 2.25 14.38
CA LEU A 103 -9.98 2.10 14.72
C LEU A 103 -9.60 0.64 14.95
N GLY A 104 -10.43 -0.12 15.67
CA GLY A 104 -10.16 -1.53 15.93
C GLY A 104 -10.13 -2.36 14.64
N LYS A 105 -11.11 -2.15 13.75
CA LYS A 105 -11.16 -2.78 12.44
C LYS A 105 -9.97 -2.37 11.56
N PHE A 106 -9.64 -1.08 11.51
CA PHE A 106 -8.49 -0.56 10.76
C PHE A 106 -7.17 -1.22 11.23
N ILE A 107 -6.92 -1.24 12.53
CA ILE A 107 -5.70 -1.85 13.09
C ILE A 107 -5.67 -3.37 12.81
N GLY A 108 -6.81 -4.05 12.91
CA GLY A 108 -6.92 -5.48 12.61
C GLY A 108 -6.58 -5.79 11.16
N GLN A 109 -7.16 -5.05 10.21
CA GLN A 109 -6.90 -5.23 8.78
C GLN A 109 -5.47 -4.83 8.39
N LEU A 110 -4.94 -3.76 9.00
CA LEU A 110 -3.54 -3.37 8.82
C LEU A 110 -2.59 -4.46 9.31
N ALA A 111 -2.87 -5.09 10.44
CA ALA A 111 -2.06 -6.20 10.96
C ALA A 111 -2.10 -7.42 10.04
N ILE A 112 -3.25 -7.74 9.44
CA ILE A 112 -3.38 -8.81 8.44
C ILE A 112 -2.54 -8.50 7.21
N LEU A 113 -2.62 -7.28 6.68
CA LEU A 113 -1.83 -6.86 5.53
C LEU A 113 -0.33 -6.86 5.84
N ALA A 114 0.05 -6.37 7.01
CA ALA A 114 1.44 -6.39 7.47
C ALA A 114 1.98 -7.82 7.57
N PHE A 115 1.19 -8.75 8.12
CA PHE A 115 1.54 -10.16 8.17
C PHE A 115 1.73 -10.75 6.76
N ALA A 116 0.79 -10.50 5.84
CA ALA A 116 0.86 -10.98 4.47
C ALA A 116 2.10 -10.44 3.73
N THR A 117 2.39 -9.15 3.89
CA THR A 117 3.56 -8.50 3.29
C THR A 117 4.87 -9.04 3.87
N LEU A 118 4.94 -9.15 5.21
CA LEU A 118 6.12 -9.66 5.90
C LEU A 118 6.40 -11.12 5.53
N PHE A 119 5.35 -11.94 5.44
CA PHE A 119 5.47 -13.33 5.02
C PHE A 119 5.92 -13.43 3.56
N GLY A 120 5.26 -12.69 2.64
CA GLY A 120 5.57 -12.73 1.21
C GLY A 120 7.02 -12.31 0.92
N TYR A 121 7.46 -11.18 1.47
CA TYR A 121 8.83 -10.68 1.25
C TYR A 121 9.87 -11.42 2.09
N GLY A 122 9.46 -11.95 3.25
CA GLY A 122 10.31 -12.80 4.07
C GLY A 122 10.69 -14.10 3.36
N VAL A 123 9.75 -14.73 2.67
CA VAL A 123 10.01 -15.92 1.85
C VAL A 123 10.98 -15.62 0.72
N ALA A 124 10.84 -14.47 0.04
CA ALA A 124 11.79 -14.03 -0.98
C ALA A 124 13.20 -13.79 -0.40
N ALA A 125 13.28 -13.18 0.78
CA ALA A 125 14.55 -12.97 1.49
C ALA A 125 15.24 -14.28 1.86
N VAL A 126 14.51 -15.26 2.38
CA VAL A 126 15.02 -16.59 2.69
C VAL A 126 15.54 -17.28 1.42
N ALA A 127 14.81 -17.18 0.31
CA ALA A 127 15.24 -17.74 -0.97
C ALA A 127 16.58 -17.15 -1.43
N LEU A 128 16.81 -15.85 -1.25
CA LEU A 128 18.08 -15.20 -1.58
C LEU A 128 19.24 -15.70 -0.72
N ILE A 129 19.02 -15.94 0.57
CA ILE A 129 20.04 -16.50 1.48
C ILE A 129 20.41 -17.92 1.03
N VAL A 130 19.41 -18.77 0.76
CA VAL A 130 19.61 -20.17 0.38
C VAL A 130 20.33 -20.29 -0.97
N THR A 131 20.12 -19.35 -1.90
CA THR A 131 20.80 -19.34 -3.19
C THR A 131 22.25 -18.79 -3.13
N GLY A 132 22.77 -18.49 -1.93
CA GLY A 132 24.16 -18.06 -1.73
C GLY A 132 24.45 -16.66 -2.26
N SER A 133 23.43 -15.84 -2.50
CA SER A 133 23.61 -14.43 -2.82
C SER A 133 24.11 -13.74 -1.55
N GLY A 134 25.37 -13.33 -1.53
CA GLY A 134 25.99 -12.65 -0.36
C GLY A 134 25.14 -11.43 0.02
N VAL A 135 24.42 -11.56 1.14
CA VAL A 135 23.48 -10.51 1.61
C VAL A 135 24.24 -9.65 2.61
N ASP A 136 24.56 -8.43 2.23
CA ASP A 136 25.20 -7.42 3.08
C ASP A 136 24.17 -6.82 4.08
N ALA A 137 24.68 -6.26 5.18
CA ALA A 137 23.86 -5.56 6.19
C ALA A 137 23.03 -4.41 5.59
N GLY A 138 23.56 -3.72 4.59
CA GLY A 138 22.83 -2.68 3.85
C GLY A 138 21.59 -3.19 3.13
N SER A 139 21.66 -4.39 2.61
CA SER A 139 20.57 -5.06 1.88
C SER A 139 19.40 -5.42 2.80
N TRP A 140 19.69 -5.86 4.02
CA TRP A 140 18.67 -6.11 5.04
C TRP A 140 17.92 -4.84 5.44
N LEU A 141 18.65 -3.72 5.56
CA LEU A 141 18.03 -2.44 5.87
C LEU A 141 17.12 -1.97 4.72
N SER A 142 17.54 -2.18 3.48
CA SER A 142 16.75 -1.85 2.29
C SER A 142 15.48 -2.70 2.20
N LEU A 143 15.55 -4.00 2.51
CA LEU A 143 14.40 -4.88 2.58
C LEU A 143 13.43 -4.47 3.71
N LEU A 144 13.95 -4.11 4.88
CA LEU A 144 13.14 -3.62 5.99
C LEU A 144 12.41 -2.32 5.62
N LYS A 145 13.12 -1.39 4.97
CA LYS A 145 12.51 -0.16 4.45
C LYS A 145 11.40 -0.46 3.44
N LEU A 146 11.63 -1.42 2.54
CA LEU A 146 10.62 -1.87 1.58
C LEU A 146 9.38 -2.41 2.27
N ILE A 147 9.53 -3.28 3.28
CA ILE A 147 8.40 -3.86 4.03
C ILE A 147 7.62 -2.75 4.75
N VAL A 148 8.31 -1.88 5.49
CA VAL A 148 7.66 -0.80 6.26
C VAL A 148 6.94 0.17 5.33
N SER A 149 7.57 0.59 4.24
CA SER A 149 6.93 1.49 3.26
C SER A 149 5.75 0.83 2.56
N SER A 150 5.81 -0.48 2.27
CA SER A 150 4.71 -1.25 1.68
C SER A 150 3.50 -1.34 2.62
N VAL A 151 3.74 -1.59 3.91
CA VAL A 151 2.69 -1.58 4.93
C VAL A 151 2.09 -0.18 5.08
N LEU A 152 2.90 0.86 5.01
CA LEU A 152 2.42 2.25 5.06
C LEU A 152 1.56 2.59 3.84
N LEU A 153 1.97 2.18 2.64
CA LEU A 153 1.15 2.30 1.42
C LEU A 153 -0.18 1.56 1.58
N GLY A 154 -0.14 0.34 2.09
CA GLY A 154 -1.34 -0.44 2.38
C GLY A 154 -2.27 0.23 3.40
N ALA A 155 -1.72 0.86 4.45
CA ALA A 155 -2.48 1.63 5.42
C ALA A 155 -3.26 2.78 4.77
N VAL A 156 -2.66 3.48 3.79
CA VAL A 156 -3.33 4.52 3.00
C VAL A 156 -4.57 3.97 2.29
N PHE A 157 -4.40 2.87 1.55
CA PHE A 157 -5.51 2.31 0.77
C PHE A 157 -6.55 1.60 1.64
N ILE A 158 -6.18 1.03 2.79
CA ILE A 158 -7.14 0.59 3.81
C ILE A 158 -7.96 1.79 4.30
N ALA A 159 -7.34 2.92 4.65
CA ALA A 159 -8.05 4.11 5.10
C ALA A 159 -9.02 4.66 4.05
N ILE A 160 -8.61 4.70 2.78
CA ILE A 160 -9.47 5.08 1.65
C ILE A 160 -10.63 4.08 1.50
N GLY A 161 -10.38 2.77 1.61
CA GLY A 161 -11.41 1.74 1.57
C GLY A 161 -12.43 1.87 2.71
N PHE A 162 -11.99 2.21 3.92
CA PHE A 162 -12.89 2.54 5.04
C PHE A 162 -13.76 3.74 4.74
N LEU A 163 -13.19 4.80 4.16
CA LEU A 163 -13.95 5.97 3.75
C LEU A 163 -15.00 5.60 2.70
N ALA A 164 -14.62 4.88 1.65
CA ALA A 164 -15.56 4.38 0.64
C ALA A 164 -16.67 3.55 1.27
N SER A 165 -16.32 2.62 2.17
CA SER A 165 -17.27 1.76 2.89
C SER A 165 -18.26 2.53 3.75
N THR A 166 -17.84 3.67 4.32
CA THR A 166 -18.75 4.51 5.14
C THR A 166 -19.67 5.39 4.31
N LEU A 167 -19.30 5.75 3.09
CA LEU A 167 -20.07 6.65 2.23
C LEU A 167 -21.24 5.96 1.51
N VAL A 168 -21.14 4.66 1.28
CA VAL A 168 -22.12 3.89 0.50
C VAL A 168 -23.07 3.09 1.39
N ARG A 169 -24.11 2.51 0.75
CA ARG A 169 -25.11 1.66 1.41
C ARG A 169 -25.04 0.20 0.99
N GLU A 170 -24.37 -0.09 -0.12
CA GLU A 170 -24.28 -1.42 -0.73
C GLU A 170 -22.83 -1.84 -0.91
N ARG A 171 -22.54 -3.11 -0.64
CA ARG A 171 -21.18 -3.71 -0.79
C ARG A 171 -20.70 -3.68 -2.23
N SER A 172 -21.60 -3.91 -3.18
CA SER A 172 -21.31 -3.87 -4.61
C SER A 172 -20.79 -2.50 -5.05
N THR A 173 -21.43 -1.44 -4.57
CA THR A 173 -21.03 -0.05 -4.84
C THR A 173 -19.67 0.25 -4.18
N ALA A 174 -19.44 -0.22 -2.94
CA ALA A 174 -18.15 -0.07 -2.27
C ALA A 174 -17.02 -0.76 -3.05
N ALA A 175 -17.27 -1.97 -3.56
CA ALA A 175 -16.31 -2.70 -4.38
C ALA A 175 -16.01 -1.97 -5.70
N GLY A 176 -17.03 -1.43 -6.37
CA GLY A 176 -16.86 -0.62 -7.58
C GLY A 176 -16.01 0.62 -7.35
N ILE A 177 -16.27 1.36 -6.25
CA ILE A 177 -15.45 2.51 -5.85
C ILE A 177 -14.02 2.10 -5.54
N ALA A 178 -13.81 0.99 -4.83
CA ALA A 178 -12.49 0.48 -4.50
C ALA A 178 -11.66 0.20 -5.76
N ILE A 179 -12.24 -0.48 -6.76
CA ILE A 179 -11.59 -0.74 -8.05
C ILE A 179 -11.34 0.59 -8.79
N GLY A 180 -12.29 1.51 -8.82
CA GLY A 180 -12.13 2.82 -9.45
C GLY A 180 -11.01 3.65 -8.82
N VAL A 181 -10.91 3.66 -7.50
CA VAL A 181 -9.82 4.32 -6.75
C VAL A 181 -8.47 3.69 -7.07
N TRP A 182 -8.42 2.35 -7.11
CA TRP A 182 -7.20 1.65 -7.49
C TRP A 182 -6.75 2.01 -8.91
N LEU A 183 -7.65 1.94 -9.89
CA LEU A 183 -7.37 2.32 -11.27
C LEU A 183 -6.90 3.77 -11.37
N PHE A 184 -7.56 4.68 -10.64
CA PHE A 184 -7.22 6.09 -10.66
C PHE A 184 -5.80 6.34 -10.17
N PHE A 185 -5.45 5.90 -8.95
CA PHE A 185 -4.15 6.22 -8.36
C PHE A 185 -2.99 5.41 -8.96
N VAL A 186 -3.24 4.18 -9.40
CA VAL A 186 -2.17 3.27 -9.84
C VAL A 186 -1.92 3.35 -11.34
N LEU A 187 -2.92 3.68 -12.16
CA LEU A 187 -2.81 3.68 -13.61
C LEU A 187 -3.11 5.05 -14.24
N ILE A 188 -4.29 5.63 -13.94
CA ILE A 188 -4.75 6.84 -14.64
C ILE A 188 -3.90 8.03 -14.23
N TYR A 189 -3.59 8.18 -12.94
CA TYR A 189 -2.80 9.30 -12.45
C TYR A 189 -1.40 9.33 -13.06
N ASP A 190 -0.72 8.19 -13.10
CA ASP A 190 0.61 8.06 -13.71
C ASP A 190 0.58 8.41 -15.20
N ALA A 191 -0.41 7.87 -15.94
CA ALA A 191 -0.57 8.16 -17.35
C ALA A 191 -0.86 9.63 -17.60
N ALA A 192 -1.71 10.27 -16.78
CA ALA A 192 -2.02 11.68 -16.87
C ALA A 192 -0.81 12.57 -16.55
N LEU A 193 -0.03 12.21 -15.53
CA LEU A 193 1.19 12.92 -15.16
C LEU A 193 2.25 12.84 -16.27
N LEU A 194 2.44 11.64 -16.84
CA LEU A 194 3.35 11.47 -17.99
C LEU A 194 2.90 12.27 -19.20
N ALA A 195 1.61 12.24 -19.53
CA ALA A 195 1.04 13.03 -20.61
C ALA A 195 1.28 14.53 -20.38
N LEU A 196 0.99 15.02 -19.16
CA LEU A 196 1.22 16.41 -18.79
C LEU A 196 2.69 16.82 -19.01
N LEU A 197 3.63 16.02 -18.55
CA LEU A 197 5.07 16.31 -18.69
C LEU A 197 5.54 16.30 -20.14
N VAL A 198 5.03 15.39 -20.96
CA VAL A 198 5.34 15.31 -22.39
C VAL A 198 4.80 16.54 -23.15
N PHE A 199 3.57 16.98 -22.84
CA PHE A 199 2.97 18.16 -23.47
C PHE A 199 3.59 19.47 -22.98
N ASP A 200 3.94 19.57 -21.69
CA ASP A 200 4.48 20.80 -21.10
C ASP A 200 5.92 21.08 -21.53
N GLN A 201 6.72 20.05 -21.83
CA GLN A 201 8.13 20.16 -22.20
C GLN A 201 8.96 21.04 -21.23
N GLY A 202 8.57 21.09 -19.97
CA GLY A 202 9.25 21.87 -18.92
C GLY A 202 8.96 23.37 -18.94
N ARG A 203 7.90 23.83 -19.61
CA ARG A 203 7.56 25.25 -19.75
C ARG A 203 6.82 25.81 -18.52
N ILE A 204 5.92 25.03 -17.95
CA ILE A 204 5.03 25.45 -16.84
C ILE A 204 5.31 24.60 -15.59
N VAL A 205 5.51 23.29 -15.77
CA VAL A 205 5.72 22.35 -14.67
C VAL A 205 7.16 22.41 -14.17
N GLY A 206 7.45 23.42 -13.35
CA GLY A 206 8.72 23.49 -12.62
C GLY A 206 8.80 22.44 -11.49
N GLY A 207 10.00 22.24 -10.92
CA GLY A 207 10.25 21.23 -9.87
C GLY A 207 9.30 21.31 -8.67
N GLY A 208 8.87 22.52 -8.27
CA GLY A 208 7.92 22.70 -7.16
C GLY A 208 6.53 22.15 -7.48
N ILE A 209 6.01 22.41 -8.69
CA ILE A 209 4.70 21.90 -9.13
C ILE A 209 4.77 20.37 -9.27
N LEU A 210 5.85 19.86 -9.86
CA LEU A 210 6.07 18.42 -9.98
C LEU A 210 6.09 17.73 -8.61
N ASN A 211 6.81 18.29 -7.65
CA ASN A 211 6.86 17.77 -6.29
C ASN A 211 5.45 17.71 -5.65
N SER A 212 4.65 18.76 -5.84
CA SER A 212 3.27 18.78 -5.32
C SER A 212 2.39 17.72 -5.98
N LEU A 213 2.49 17.54 -7.29
CA LEU A 213 1.75 16.51 -8.02
C LEU A 213 2.15 15.11 -7.55
N LEU A 214 3.44 14.84 -7.37
CA LEU A 214 3.92 13.54 -6.86
C LEU A 214 3.45 13.25 -5.42
N LEU A 215 3.27 14.26 -4.57
CA LEU A 215 2.74 14.09 -3.21
C LEU A 215 1.23 13.85 -3.18
N LEU A 216 0.50 14.29 -4.22
CA LEU A 216 -0.94 14.06 -4.37
C LEU A 216 -1.28 12.62 -4.73
N ASN A 217 -0.31 11.82 -5.16
CA ASN A 217 -0.49 10.39 -5.38
C ASN A 217 0.30 9.58 -4.34
N PRO A 218 -0.38 8.79 -3.49
CA PRO A 218 0.31 7.96 -2.52
C PRO A 218 1.18 6.87 -3.16
N ALA A 219 0.83 6.36 -4.35
CA ALA A 219 1.64 5.40 -5.09
C ALA A 219 2.96 6.01 -5.56
N ASP A 220 2.95 7.26 -6.05
CA ASP A 220 4.15 7.99 -6.45
C ASP A 220 5.02 8.37 -5.26
N SER A 221 4.40 8.81 -4.15
CA SER A 221 5.12 9.05 -2.90
C SER A 221 5.86 7.81 -2.40
N TYR A 222 5.23 6.63 -2.48
CA TYR A 222 5.85 5.35 -2.16
C TYR A 222 6.98 5.01 -3.16
N ARG A 223 6.74 5.22 -4.45
CA ARG A 223 7.72 4.97 -5.52
C ARG A 223 8.99 5.80 -5.29
N LEU A 224 8.86 7.10 -5.05
CA LEU A 224 9.98 7.99 -4.76
C LEU A 224 10.72 7.61 -3.47
N LEU A 225 10.01 7.16 -2.44
CA LEU A 225 10.60 6.73 -1.18
C LEU A 225 11.53 5.52 -1.37
N ASN A 226 11.19 4.60 -2.27
CA ASN A 226 11.95 3.37 -2.49
C ASN A 226 12.96 3.48 -3.63
N PHE A 227 12.68 4.25 -4.69
CA PHE A 227 13.55 4.38 -5.88
C PHE A 227 14.40 5.66 -5.89
N GLY A 228 13.93 6.75 -5.26
CA GLY A 228 14.59 8.05 -5.30
C GLY A 228 15.85 8.16 -4.44
N LEU A 229 16.11 7.22 -3.54
CA LEU A 229 17.21 7.27 -2.58
C LEU A 229 18.44 6.41 -2.95
N GLY A 230 18.49 5.82 -4.15
CA GLY A 230 19.57 4.93 -4.55
C GLY A 230 19.76 4.82 -6.07
N GLN A 231 20.73 3.98 -6.48
CA GLN A 231 21.02 3.66 -7.90
C GLN A 231 19.83 3.01 -8.65
N ALA A 232 18.79 2.59 -7.91
CA ALA A 232 17.57 1.99 -8.44
C ALA A 232 16.76 2.94 -9.34
N GLY A 233 16.85 4.25 -9.16
CA GLY A 233 16.15 5.24 -9.99
C GLY A 233 16.56 5.21 -11.47
N SER A 234 17.79 4.85 -11.77
CA SER A 234 18.30 4.73 -13.15
C SER A 234 17.77 3.49 -13.89
N LEU A 235 17.37 2.45 -13.14
CA LEU A 235 16.91 1.17 -13.71
C LEU A 235 15.43 1.20 -14.14
N THR A 236 14.64 2.14 -13.64
CA THR A 236 13.18 2.17 -13.85
C THR A 236 12.71 3.07 -14.99
N GLY A 237 13.61 3.70 -15.73
CA GLY A 237 13.23 4.68 -16.78
C GLY A 237 12.61 5.98 -16.24
N MET A 238 12.20 6.01 -14.97
CA MET A 238 11.70 7.20 -14.27
C MET A 238 12.82 8.04 -13.62
N GLY A 239 14.08 7.65 -13.81
CA GLY A 239 15.25 8.37 -13.27
C GLY A 239 15.31 9.84 -13.69
N GLY A 240 14.75 10.19 -14.85
CA GLY A 240 14.63 11.58 -15.28
C GLY A 240 13.61 12.40 -14.46
N ILE A 241 12.52 11.78 -14.02
CA ILE A 241 11.50 12.43 -13.20
C ILE A 241 11.93 12.48 -11.74
N ALA A 242 12.50 11.38 -11.23
CA ALA A 242 13.04 11.31 -9.88
C ALA A 242 14.26 12.22 -9.68
N GLY A 243 15.08 12.43 -10.72
CA GLY A 243 16.24 13.32 -10.67
C GLY A 243 15.88 14.80 -10.50
N ASN A 244 14.70 15.22 -10.93
CA ASN A 244 14.19 16.59 -10.77
C ASN A 244 13.35 16.77 -9.49
N ALA A 245 12.97 15.69 -8.82
CA ALA A 245 12.22 15.74 -7.56
C ALA A 245 13.21 15.94 -6.38
N THR A 246 13.07 17.06 -5.68
CA THR A 246 13.92 17.42 -4.51
C THR A 246 13.27 16.98 -3.17
N LEU A 247 12.35 16.01 -3.23
CA LEU A 247 11.62 15.57 -2.05
C LEU A 247 12.48 14.70 -1.14
N SER A 248 12.54 15.07 0.14
CA SER A 248 13.25 14.30 1.16
C SER A 248 12.42 13.09 1.63
N ALA A 249 13.08 12.03 2.10
CA ALA A 249 12.41 10.85 2.65
C ALA A 249 11.43 11.19 3.80
N PRO A 250 11.75 12.11 4.75
CA PRO A 250 10.78 12.54 5.75
C PRO A 250 9.54 13.21 5.15
N ALA A 251 9.67 14.01 4.09
CA ALA A 251 8.51 14.64 3.45
C ALA A 251 7.58 13.60 2.80
N LEU A 252 8.15 12.58 2.16
CA LEU A 252 7.39 11.48 1.55
C LEU A 252 6.67 10.63 2.60
N THR A 253 7.34 10.31 3.72
CA THR A 253 6.71 9.58 4.83
C THR A 253 5.62 10.39 5.51
N LEU A 254 5.80 11.69 5.69
CA LEU A 254 4.75 12.57 6.19
C LEU A 254 3.55 12.64 5.25
N ALA A 255 3.77 12.74 3.94
CA ALA A 255 2.69 12.72 2.95
C ALA A 255 1.88 11.42 3.03
N LEU A 256 2.54 10.26 3.09
CA LEU A 256 1.87 8.97 3.27
C LEU A 256 1.12 8.91 4.61
N GLY A 257 1.69 9.45 5.69
CA GLY A 257 1.02 9.58 6.99
C GLY A 257 -0.25 10.42 6.91
N LEU A 258 -0.21 11.57 6.22
CA LEU A 258 -1.38 12.41 5.98
C LEU A 258 -2.44 11.67 5.14
N TRP A 259 -2.02 10.92 4.12
CA TRP A 259 -2.90 10.08 3.32
C TRP A 259 -3.58 8.95 4.12
N VAL A 260 -2.99 8.49 5.22
CA VAL A 260 -3.66 7.60 6.18
C VAL A 260 -4.65 8.37 7.05
N MET A 261 -4.18 9.46 7.66
CA MET A 261 -4.94 10.19 8.68
C MET A 261 -6.19 10.88 8.13
N LEU A 262 -6.10 11.49 6.94
CA LEU A 262 -7.22 12.24 6.35
C LEU A 262 -8.42 11.33 6.00
N PRO A 263 -8.30 10.26 5.20
CA PRO A 263 -9.45 9.40 4.89
C PRO A 263 -9.98 8.68 6.13
N LEU A 264 -9.09 8.24 7.04
CA LEU A 264 -9.50 7.55 8.26
C LEU A 264 -10.29 8.45 9.19
N SER A 265 -9.83 9.69 9.44
CA SER A 265 -10.55 10.66 10.26
C SER A 265 -11.89 11.06 9.63
N LEU A 266 -11.92 11.23 8.30
CA LEU A 266 -13.15 11.52 7.58
C LEU A 266 -14.14 10.34 7.65
N SER A 267 -13.65 9.10 7.52
CA SER A 267 -14.46 7.89 7.73
C SER A 267 -15.09 7.86 9.13
N MET A 268 -14.31 8.17 10.17
CA MET A 268 -14.82 8.23 11.55
C MET A 268 -15.89 9.31 11.71
N LEU A 269 -15.69 10.49 11.13
CA LEU A 269 -16.64 11.61 11.20
C LEU A 269 -17.94 11.26 10.47
N VAL A 270 -17.87 10.72 9.27
CA VAL A 270 -19.04 10.29 8.50
C VAL A 270 -19.80 9.19 9.24
N PHE A 271 -19.09 8.17 9.73
CA PHE A 271 -19.71 7.08 10.45
C PHE A 271 -20.34 7.52 11.77
N SER A 272 -19.74 8.51 12.47
CA SER A 272 -20.31 9.03 13.72
C SER A 272 -21.67 9.71 13.55
N ARG A 273 -21.91 10.29 12.35
CA ARG A 273 -23.15 11.01 12.01
C ARG A 273 -24.18 10.16 11.26
N LYS A 274 -23.81 8.94 10.83
CA LYS A 274 -24.67 8.07 10.03
C LYS A 274 -25.80 7.50 10.89
N GLU A 275 -27.05 7.67 10.46
CA GLU A 275 -28.21 6.99 11.02
C GLU A 275 -28.17 5.51 10.60
N LEU A 276 -28.39 4.60 11.55
CA LEU A 276 -28.28 3.15 11.39
C LEU A 276 -29.67 2.51 11.34
#